data_1ef37b3a0cc2ada16f9584f0bf840749
#
_entry.id   1ef37b3a0cc2ada16f9584f0bf840749
#
_cell.length_a   1.000
_cell.length_b   1.000
_cell.length_c   1.000
_cell.angle_alpha   90.00
_cell.angle_beta   90.00
_cell.angle_gamma   90.00
#
_symmetry.space_group_name_H-M   'P 1'
#
loop_
_entity.id
_entity.type
_entity.pdbx_description
1 polymer ?
#
loop_
_entity_poly.entity_id
_entity_poly.type
_entity_poly.pdbx_seq_one_letter_code
_entity_poly.pdbx_strand_id
1 'polypeptide(L)'
;MHAMWLWTLVLALVAAVAQASHVLDLTQTADYDAVVGKSAGAMVEFFAPWCGHCKRLAPEYEKLADAFAKKKDKVVIAKVDADANRELADRIKLSGFPTLMYFPPNSQQGVPYNGPRTTEALAEFVTQQSQIKSSMPPPA
;
A
#
# COMPACT_ATOMS: atom_id res chain seq x y z
N MET A 1 43.60 41.61 18.19
CA MET A 1 42.25 41.16 18.58
C MET A 1 41.51 40.71 17.37
N HIS A 2 41.45 39.43 17.18
CA HIS A 2 40.70 38.87 16.08
C HIS A 2 39.33 38.46 16.60
N ALA A 3 38.30 39.21 16.22
CA ALA A 3 36.95 38.75 16.39
C ALA A 3 36.78 37.52 15.55
N MET A 4 36.88 36.37 16.15
CA MET A 4 36.51 35.12 15.54
C MET A 4 34.99 35.16 15.32
N TRP A 5 34.63 35.53 14.12
CA TRP A 5 33.28 35.34 13.67
C TRP A 5 33.09 33.84 13.49
N LEU A 6 32.80 33.20 14.58
CA LEU A 6 32.16 31.89 14.50
C LEU A 6 30.76 32.12 13.96
N TRP A 7 30.68 32.30 12.66
CA TRP A 7 29.50 31.96 11.95
C TRP A 7 29.41 30.45 12.09
N THR A 8 28.84 30.04 13.20
CA THR A 8 28.18 28.76 13.20
C THR A 8 27.16 28.86 12.11
N LEU A 9 27.53 28.39 10.93
CA LEU A 9 26.57 27.87 9.98
C LEU A 9 25.83 26.79 10.72
N VAL A 10 24.74 27.21 11.39
CA VAL A 10 23.64 26.32 11.67
C VAL A 10 23.12 25.98 10.29
N LEU A 11 23.80 25.03 9.65
CA LEU A 11 23.15 24.20 8.67
C LEU A 11 22.00 23.58 9.43
N ALA A 12 20.86 24.26 9.36
CA ALA A 12 19.61 23.59 9.57
C ALA A 12 19.56 22.54 8.48
N LEU A 13 20.10 21.36 8.77
CA LEU A 13 19.72 20.16 8.09
C LEU A 13 18.21 20.05 8.35
N VAL A 14 17.43 20.64 7.48
CA VAL A 14 16.06 20.22 7.28
C VAL A 14 16.23 18.82 6.69
N ALA A 15 16.43 17.84 7.58
CA ALA A 15 16.19 16.48 7.23
C ALA A 15 14.73 16.47 6.80
N ALA A 16 14.51 16.46 5.48
CA ALA A 16 13.24 16.07 4.94
C ALA A 16 13.04 14.65 5.45
N VAL A 17 12.28 14.50 6.53
CA VAL A 17 11.82 13.21 7.00
C VAL A 17 10.91 12.73 5.90
N ALA A 18 11.48 11.98 4.95
CA ALA A 18 10.69 11.21 4.03
C ALA A 18 9.85 10.28 4.89
N GLN A 19 8.55 10.55 4.97
CA GLN A 19 7.65 9.67 5.68
C GLN A 19 7.70 8.33 4.97
N ALA A 20 8.17 7.30 5.68
CA ALA A 20 8.18 5.95 5.15
C ALA A 20 6.75 5.55 4.81
N SER A 21 6.52 5.06 3.60
CA SER A 21 5.25 4.54 3.15
C SER A 21 4.81 3.37 4.05
N HIS A 22 3.52 3.35 4.42
CA HIS A 22 2.90 2.20 5.09
C HIS A 22 2.39 1.15 4.10
N VAL A 23 2.45 1.43 2.79
CA VAL A 23 2.19 0.43 1.77
C VAL A 23 3.39 -0.51 1.69
N LEU A 24 3.14 -1.80 1.86
CA LEU A 24 4.17 -2.82 1.73
C LEU A 24 4.44 -3.09 0.24
N ASP A 25 5.65 -2.78 -0.20
CA ASP A 25 6.06 -3.02 -1.59
C ASP A 25 6.60 -4.44 -1.75
N LEU A 26 5.85 -5.27 -2.48
CA LEU A 26 6.20 -6.65 -2.78
C LEU A 26 6.98 -6.67 -4.11
N THR A 27 8.29 -6.55 -4.04
CA THR A 27 9.13 -6.35 -5.22
C THR A 27 9.29 -7.59 -6.09
N GLN A 28 9.11 -8.77 -5.51
CA GLN A 28 9.25 -10.06 -6.18
C GLN A 28 8.08 -10.99 -5.88
N THR A 29 7.88 -11.98 -6.73
CA THR A 29 6.87 -13.03 -6.51
C THR A 29 7.05 -13.73 -5.16
N ALA A 30 8.28 -13.95 -4.72
CA ALA A 30 8.56 -14.55 -3.41
C ALA A 30 8.05 -13.68 -2.25
N ASP A 31 8.13 -12.35 -2.36
CA ASP A 31 7.58 -11.43 -1.36
C ASP A 31 6.06 -11.52 -1.29
N TYR A 32 5.42 -11.63 -2.46
CA TYR A 32 3.97 -11.86 -2.55
C TYR A 32 3.58 -13.16 -1.84
N ASP A 33 4.29 -14.24 -2.13
CA ASP A 33 4.02 -15.55 -1.53
C ASP A 33 4.27 -15.58 -0.01
N ALA A 34 5.13 -14.70 0.48
CA ALA A 34 5.40 -14.56 1.91
C ALA A 34 4.26 -13.82 2.66
N VAL A 35 3.42 -13.08 1.96
CA VAL A 35 2.37 -12.23 2.56
C VAL A 35 0.97 -12.81 2.32
N VAL A 36 0.66 -13.16 1.07
CA VAL A 36 -0.67 -13.66 0.69
C VAL A 36 -0.85 -15.11 1.11
N GLY A 37 -2.00 -15.40 1.71
CA GLY A 37 -2.32 -16.75 2.21
C GLY A 37 -1.74 -17.05 3.58
N LYS A 38 -1.28 -16.05 4.30
CA LYS A 38 -0.78 -16.15 5.68
C LYS A 38 -1.86 -15.76 6.69
N SER A 39 -1.48 -15.63 7.95
CA SER A 39 -2.42 -15.37 9.05
C SER A 39 -3.09 -13.99 9.01
N ALA A 40 -2.45 -13.00 8.43
CA ALA A 40 -3.05 -11.70 8.17
C ALA A 40 -3.74 -11.67 6.81
N GLY A 41 -4.88 -11.00 6.71
CA GLY A 41 -5.48 -10.65 5.43
C GLY A 41 -4.63 -9.64 4.68
N ALA A 42 -4.75 -9.57 3.37
CA ALA A 42 -3.98 -8.65 2.55
C ALA A 42 -4.83 -7.99 1.46
N MET A 43 -4.81 -6.66 1.43
CA MET A 43 -5.27 -5.89 0.28
C MET A 43 -4.08 -5.66 -0.63
N VAL A 44 -4.16 -6.09 -1.88
CA VAL A 44 -3.04 -6.00 -2.83
C VAL A 44 -3.46 -5.22 -4.07
N GLU A 45 -2.66 -4.20 -4.40
CA GLU A 45 -2.72 -3.50 -5.68
C GLU A 45 -1.70 -4.12 -6.63
N PHE A 46 -2.19 -4.63 -7.75
CA PHE A 46 -1.35 -5.05 -8.86
C PHE A 46 -1.25 -3.88 -9.83
N PHE A 47 -0.06 -3.31 -9.95
CA PHE A 47 0.15 -2.10 -10.74
C PHE A 47 1.25 -2.28 -11.80
N ALA A 48 1.38 -1.28 -12.67
CA ALA A 48 2.51 -1.11 -13.57
C ALA A 48 3.04 0.33 -13.45
N PRO A 49 4.37 0.55 -13.52
CA PRO A 49 4.95 1.88 -13.33
C PRO A 49 4.50 2.93 -14.36
N TRP A 50 4.16 2.48 -15.57
CA TRP A 50 3.72 3.33 -16.68
C TRP A 50 2.22 3.61 -16.68
N CYS A 51 1.46 3.00 -15.78
CA CYS A 51 0.00 3.08 -15.74
C CYS A 51 -0.47 4.39 -15.11
N GLY A 52 -1.14 5.25 -15.88
CA GLY A 52 -1.65 6.54 -15.39
C GLY A 52 -2.73 6.40 -14.31
N HIS A 53 -3.61 5.41 -14.42
CA HIS A 53 -4.61 5.12 -13.40
C HIS A 53 -3.97 4.67 -12.08
N CYS A 54 -2.89 3.89 -12.15
CA CYS A 54 -2.12 3.48 -10.97
C CYS A 54 -1.49 4.69 -10.27
N LYS A 55 -0.94 5.63 -11.05
CA LYS A 55 -0.36 6.87 -10.52
C LYS A 55 -1.39 7.74 -9.80
N ARG A 56 -2.62 7.81 -10.33
CA ARG A 56 -3.71 8.55 -9.68
C ARG A 56 -4.22 7.87 -8.42
N LEU A 57 -4.19 6.55 -8.38
CA LEU A 57 -4.55 5.76 -7.20
C LEU A 57 -3.53 5.88 -6.07
N ALA A 58 -2.26 6.05 -6.39
CA ALA A 58 -1.17 5.97 -5.41
C ALA A 58 -1.38 6.84 -4.15
N PRO A 59 -1.78 8.13 -4.24
CA PRO A 59 -2.04 8.93 -3.04
C PRO A 59 -3.18 8.38 -2.17
N GLU A 60 -4.24 7.90 -2.78
CA GLU A 60 -5.38 7.30 -2.08
C GLU A 60 -5.00 5.99 -1.41
N TYR A 61 -4.16 5.21 -2.06
CA TYR A 61 -3.67 3.93 -1.55
C TYR A 61 -2.71 4.11 -0.37
N GLU A 62 -1.87 5.15 -0.40
CA GLU A 62 -1.03 5.54 0.75
C GLU A 62 -1.88 5.89 1.98
N LYS A 63 -2.94 6.66 1.80
CA LYS A 63 -3.88 6.99 2.89
C LYS A 63 -4.61 5.75 3.42
N LEU A 64 -4.95 4.82 2.53
CA LEU A 64 -5.51 3.52 2.94
C LEU A 64 -4.55 2.77 3.86
N ALA A 65 -3.29 2.69 3.48
CA ALA A 65 -2.27 2.04 4.29
C ALA A 65 -2.10 2.73 5.65
N ASP A 66 -2.11 4.05 5.68
CA ASP A 66 -2.07 4.83 6.93
C ASP A 66 -3.25 4.49 7.84
N ALA A 67 -4.43 4.30 7.26
CA ALA A 67 -5.67 3.98 7.99
C ALA A 67 -5.63 2.60 8.68
N PHE A 68 -4.80 1.68 8.20
CA PHE A 68 -4.62 0.35 8.78
C PHE A 68 -3.22 0.13 9.37
N ALA A 69 -2.41 1.18 9.49
CA ALA A 69 -1.00 1.06 9.91
C ALA A 69 -0.83 0.43 11.30
N LYS A 70 -1.79 0.61 12.20
CA LYS A 70 -1.78 0.04 13.56
C LYS A 70 -2.35 -1.38 13.62
N LYS A 71 -2.77 -1.94 12.51
CA LYS A 71 -3.43 -3.24 12.39
C LYS A 71 -2.69 -4.20 11.45
N LYS A 72 -1.38 -4.01 11.27
CA LYS A 72 -0.56 -4.78 10.32
C LYS A 72 -0.49 -6.28 10.65
N ASP A 73 -0.72 -6.65 11.89
CA ASP A 73 -0.83 -8.04 12.33
C ASP A 73 -2.12 -8.73 11.87
N LYS A 74 -3.11 -7.94 11.45
CA LYS A 74 -4.43 -8.41 11.01
C LYS A 74 -4.68 -8.17 9.52
N VAL A 75 -4.28 -7.00 9.02
CA VAL A 75 -4.48 -6.59 7.63
C VAL A 75 -3.22 -5.92 7.10
N VAL A 76 -2.72 -6.42 5.99
CA VAL A 76 -1.59 -5.83 5.26
C VAL A 76 -2.14 -5.08 4.05
N ILE A 77 -1.68 -3.86 3.85
CA ILE A 77 -1.93 -3.09 2.63
C ILE A 77 -0.65 -3.12 1.80
N ALA A 78 -0.70 -3.78 0.66
CA ALA A 78 0.46 -4.09 -0.16
C ALA A 78 0.25 -3.73 -1.63
N LYS A 79 1.35 -3.61 -2.35
CA LYS A 79 1.36 -3.44 -3.81
C LYS A 79 2.44 -4.31 -4.42
N VAL A 80 2.24 -4.70 -5.67
CA VAL A 80 3.23 -5.43 -6.46
C VAL A 80 3.22 -4.91 -7.90
N ASP A 81 4.43 -4.67 -8.43
CA ASP A 81 4.63 -4.38 -9.85
C ASP A 81 4.42 -5.68 -10.64
N ALA A 82 3.25 -5.83 -11.21
CA ALA A 82 2.90 -7.03 -11.96
C ALA A 82 3.43 -7.00 -13.41
N ASP A 83 3.89 -5.85 -13.89
CA ASP A 83 4.60 -5.75 -15.17
C ASP A 83 6.02 -6.29 -15.05
N ALA A 84 6.70 -6.05 -13.93
CA ALA A 84 8.00 -6.63 -13.60
C ALA A 84 7.91 -8.11 -13.17
N ASN A 85 6.77 -8.56 -12.70
CA ASN A 85 6.53 -9.92 -12.20
C ASN A 85 5.50 -10.65 -13.05
N ARG A 86 5.83 -10.89 -14.31
CA ARG A 86 4.94 -11.49 -15.32
C ARG A 86 4.42 -12.86 -14.95
N GLU A 87 5.24 -13.69 -14.33
CA GLU A 87 4.82 -15.01 -13.85
C GLU A 87 3.68 -14.90 -12.83
N LEU A 88 3.78 -13.95 -11.90
CA LEU A 88 2.72 -13.68 -10.94
C LEU A 88 1.45 -13.17 -11.64
N ALA A 89 1.60 -12.22 -12.57
CA ALA A 89 0.48 -11.70 -13.35
C ALA A 89 -0.28 -12.80 -14.10
N ASP A 90 0.44 -13.74 -14.69
CA ASP A 90 -0.13 -14.89 -15.39
C ASP A 90 -0.82 -15.87 -14.42
N ARG A 91 -0.19 -16.11 -13.25
CA ARG A 91 -0.72 -17.00 -12.23
C ARG A 91 -2.07 -16.52 -11.67
N ILE A 92 -2.21 -15.23 -11.45
CA ILE A 92 -3.46 -14.63 -10.95
C ILE A 92 -4.38 -14.15 -12.08
N LYS A 93 -4.01 -14.34 -13.33
CA LYS A 93 -4.81 -14.02 -14.52
C LYS A 93 -5.23 -12.56 -14.60
N LEU A 94 -4.26 -11.65 -14.43
CA LEU A 94 -4.51 -10.22 -14.54
C LEU A 94 -4.93 -9.85 -15.97
N SER A 95 -5.98 -9.03 -16.08
CA SER A 95 -6.48 -8.51 -17.36
C SER A 95 -6.20 -7.02 -17.56
N GLY A 96 -5.71 -6.32 -16.55
CA GLY A 96 -5.43 -4.88 -16.62
C GLY A 96 -4.88 -4.28 -15.34
N PHE A 97 -4.53 -3.01 -15.39
CA PHE A 97 -3.96 -2.26 -14.29
C PHE A 97 -4.75 -0.97 -14.02
N PRO A 98 -4.88 -0.57 -12.73
CA PRO A 98 -4.60 -1.39 -11.56
C PRO A 98 -5.64 -2.48 -11.36
N THR A 99 -5.24 -3.59 -10.78
CA THR A 99 -6.16 -4.58 -10.24
C THR A 99 -6.02 -4.58 -8.73
N LEU A 100 -7.15 -4.53 -8.02
CA LEU A 100 -7.22 -4.51 -6.57
C LEU A 100 -7.95 -5.76 -6.08
N MET A 101 -7.32 -6.50 -5.17
CA MET A 101 -7.92 -7.69 -4.57
C MET A 101 -7.65 -7.75 -3.08
N TYR A 102 -8.64 -8.19 -2.32
CA TYR A 102 -8.47 -8.57 -0.94
C TYR A 102 -8.34 -10.08 -0.80
N PHE A 103 -7.29 -10.52 -0.12
CA PHE A 103 -7.03 -11.93 0.19
C PHE A 103 -7.33 -12.17 1.66
N PRO A 104 -8.35 -12.98 1.99
CA PRO A 104 -8.62 -13.33 3.39
C PRO A 104 -7.44 -14.07 4.04
N PRO A 105 -7.36 -14.09 5.38
CA PRO A 105 -6.37 -14.91 6.07
C PRO A 105 -6.39 -16.36 5.57
N ASN A 106 -5.21 -16.91 5.37
CA ASN A 106 -4.99 -18.30 4.95
C ASN A 106 -5.63 -18.66 3.58
N SER A 107 -5.90 -17.66 2.74
CA SER A 107 -6.48 -17.87 1.41
C SER A 107 -5.63 -17.20 0.33
N GLN A 108 -5.43 -17.91 -0.76
CA GLN A 108 -4.80 -17.39 -1.97
C GLN A 108 -5.83 -16.98 -3.03
N GLN A 109 -7.11 -17.05 -2.72
CA GLN A 109 -8.18 -16.58 -3.59
C GLN A 109 -8.54 -15.14 -3.23
N GLY A 110 -8.26 -14.23 -4.17
CA GLY A 110 -8.55 -12.82 -4.01
C GLY A 110 -10.02 -12.49 -4.31
N VAL A 111 -10.57 -11.59 -3.52
CA VAL A 111 -11.86 -10.95 -3.76
C VAL A 111 -11.59 -9.65 -4.53
N PRO A 112 -11.99 -9.53 -5.80
CA PRO A 112 -11.72 -8.33 -6.57
C PRO A 112 -12.51 -7.13 -6.07
N TYR A 113 -11.88 -5.97 -6.15
CA TYR A 113 -12.51 -4.69 -5.86
C TYR A 113 -12.67 -3.87 -7.15
N ASN A 114 -13.89 -3.50 -7.46
CA ASN A 114 -14.23 -2.72 -8.64
C ASN A 114 -14.99 -1.43 -8.32
N GLY A 115 -14.95 -0.97 -7.10
CA GLY A 115 -15.62 0.24 -6.65
C GLY A 115 -14.83 1.53 -6.90
N PRO A 116 -15.28 2.65 -6.34
CA PRO A 116 -14.55 3.92 -6.43
C PRO A 116 -13.15 3.82 -5.84
N ARG A 117 -12.18 4.47 -6.48
CA ARG A 117 -10.77 4.44 -6.05
C ARG A 117 -10.46 5.59 -5.09
N THR A 118 -11.33 5.80 -4.13
CA THR A 118 -11.17 6.76 -3.03
C THR A 118 -10.70 6.03 -1.77
N THR A 119 -9.99 6.74 -0.91
CA THR A 119 -9.53 6.18 0.37
C THR A 119 -10.70 5.64 1.18
N GLU A 120 -11.80 6.39 1.24
CA GLU A 120 -12.99 6.03 2.01
C GLU A 120 -13.64 4.74 1.50
N ALA A 121 -13.83 4.62 0.20
CA ALA A 121 -14.45 3.44 -0.40
C ALA A 121 -13.56 2.20 -0.26
N LEU A 122 -12.25 2.37 -0.44
CA LEU A 122 -11.28 1.31 -0.23
C LEU A 122 -11.22 0.85 1.22
N ALA A 123 -11.22 1.80 2.18
CA ALA A 123 -11.22 1.49 3.61
C ALA A 123 -12.49 0.75 4.03
N GLU A 124 -13.64 1.16 3.49
CA GLU A 124 -14.90 0.47 3.74
C GLU A 124 -14.86 -0.98 3.23
N PHE A 125 -14.37 -1.18 2.00
CA PHE A 125 -14.23 -2.52 1.43
C PHE A 125 -13.31 -3.41 2.28
N VAL A 126 -12.13 -2.91 2.66
CA VAL A 126 -11.18 -3.66 3.50
C VAL A 126 -11.79 -3.97 4.86
N THR A 127 -12.50 -3.02 5.46
CA THR A 127 -13.21 -3.24 6.74
C THR A 127 -14.29 -4.31 6.61
N GLN A 128 -15.08 -4.28 5.55
CA GLN A 128 -16.12 -5.28 5.31
C GLN A 128 -15.53 -6.68 5.11
N GLN A 129 -14.45 -6.78 4.34
CA GLN A 129 -13.81 -8.07 4.06
C GLN A 129 -13.07 -8.63 5.27
N SER A 130 -12.36 -7.78 6.01
CA SER A 130 -11.49 -8.21 7.11
C SER A 130 -12.17 -8.23 8.47
N GLN A 131 -13.26 -7.49 8.65
CA GLN A 131 -13.88 -7.16 9.94
C GLN A 131 -12.95 -6.37 10.88
N ILE A 132 -11.89 -5.76 10.33
CA ILE A 132 -10.95 -4.90 11.04
C ILE A 132 -11.29 -3.45 10.71
N LYS A 133 -11.53 -2.65 11.74
CA LYS A 133 -11.84 -1.22 11.59
C LYS A 133 -10.57 -0.42 11.27
N SER A 134 -10.68 0.48 10.32
CA SER A 134 -9.65 1.47 10.05
C SER A 134 -9.61 2.54 11.15
N SER A 135 -8.52 3.32 11.18
CA SER A 135 -8.44 4.51 12.04
C SER A 135 -9.17 5.72 11.47
N MET A 136 -9.74 5.60 10.27
CA MET A 136 -10.53 6.67 9.67
C MET A 136 -11.88 6.82 10.38
N PRO A 137 -12.38 8.06 10.54
CA PRO A 137 -13.74 8.24 10.99
C PRO A 137 -14.73 7.63 9.98
N PRO A 138 -15.89 7.14 10.45
CA PRO A 138 -16.91 6.64 9.53
C PRO A 138 -17.35 7.75 8.58
N PRO A 139 -17.73 7.39 7.33
CA PRO A 139 -18.26 8.38 6.41
C PRO A 139 -19.48 9.09 7.03
N ALA A 140 -19.55 10.38 6.77
CA ALA A 140 -20.63 11.21 7.26
C ALA A 140 -22.00 10.79 6.68
#